data_c927a9632759102a5a8f3378a97810d1
#
_entry.id   c927a9632759102a5a8f3378a97810d1
#
_cell.length_a   1.000
_cell.length_b   1.000
_cell.length_c   1.000
_cell.angle_alpha   90.00
_cell.angle_beta   90.00
_cell.angle_gamma   90.00
#
_symmetry.space_group_name_H-M   'P 1'
#
loop_
_entity.id
_entity.type
_entity.pdbx_description
1 polymer ?
#
loop_
_entity_poly.entity_id
_entity_poly.type
_entity_poly.pdbx_seq_one_letter_code
_entity_poly.pdbx_strand_id
1 'polypeptide(L)'
;HLNNYLQNQGYENTILYDPSGYDVNALTTVSDLKSVSTHLLEKQWFRDIVSKSNYTATLPDGSTQTWRNTNTFLDHTSEYYNENVKGIKTGSLSNDYNLVVLYQQHGKEFLICSLGSQSDSSRYDDVNYILKTIEITYNSI
;
A
#
# COMPACT_ATOMS: atom_id res chain seq x y z
N HIS A 1 14.64 -19.35 -3.73
CA HIS A 1 13.62 -19.40 -4.79
C HIS A 1 12.93 -18.04 -5.01
N LEU A 2 12.53 -17.32 -3.95
CA LEU A 2 11.79 -16.04 -4.06
C LEU A 2 12.63 -14.97 -4.77
N ASN A 3 13.88 -14.75 -4.37
CA ASN A 3 14.74 -13.72 -4.98
C ASN A 3 15.06 -14.03 -6.45
N ASN A 4 15.23 -15.30 -6.81
CA ASN A 4 15.39 -15.68 -8.22
C ASN A 4 14.14 -15.38 -9.06
N TYR A 5 12.95 -15.58 -8.47
CA TYR A 5 11.71 -15.20 -9.11
C TYR A 5 11.63 -13.66 -9.31
N LEU A 6 11.95 -12.88 -8.29
CA LEU A 6 11.94 -11.42 -8.37
C LEU A 6 12.88 -10.90 -9.46
N GLN A 7 14.11 -11.43 -9.52
CA GLN A 7 15.08 -11.07 -10.56
C GLN A 7 14.59 -11.45 -11.96
N ASN A 8 14.01 -12.64 -12.12
CA ASN A 8 13.44 -13.07 -13.41
C ASN A 8 12.24 -12.23 -13.86
N GLN A 9 11.56 -11.55 -12.93
CA GLN A 9 10.50 -10.59 -13.22
C GLN A 9 11.02 -9.16 -13.43
N GLY A 10 12.34 -8.93 -13.34
CA GLY A 10 12.96 -7.62 -13.52
C GLY A 10 12.97 -6.73 -12.26
N TYR A 11 12.68 -7.30 -11.08
CA TYR A 11 12.77 -6.58 -9.79
C TYR A 11 14.19 -6.73 -9.21
N GLU A 12 15.15 -6.14 -9.92
CA GLU A 12 16.58 -6.40 -9.67
C GLU A 12 17.11 -5.81 -8.36
N ASN A 13 16.41 -4.80 -7.82
CA ASN A 13 16.83 -4.09 -6.62
C ASN A 13 16.00 -4.48 -5.38
N THR A 14 15.27 -5.60 -5.48
CA THR A 14 14.47 -6.14 -4.37
C THR A 14 15.09 -7.44 -3.90
N ILE A 15 15.43 -7.47 -2.61
CA ILE A 15 16.00 -8.64 -1.93
C ILE A 15 15.15 -8.93 -0.69
N LEU A 16 14.60 -10.14 -0.61
CA LEU A 16 13.78 -10.61 0.50
C LEU A 16 14.47 -11.79 1.18
N TYR A 17 14.37 -11.83 2.50
CA TYR A 17 14.96 -12.89 3.33
C TYR A 17 13.89 -13.81 3.93
N ASP A 18 12.64 -13.39 3.92
CA ASP A 18 11.48 -14.15 4.37
C ASP A 18 10.25 -13.83 3.50
N PRO A 19 9.22 -14.69 3.47
CA PRO A 19 8.02 -14.46 2.68
C PRO A 19 7.02 -13.50 3.34
N SER A 20 7.20 -13.16 4.62
CA SER A 20 6.26 -12.35 5.41
C SER A 20 6.62 -10.86 5.45
N GLY A 21 7.87 -10.49 5.10
CA GLY A 21 8.38 -9.13 5.17
C GLY A 21 8.77 -8.70 6.58
N TYR A 22 9.15 -9.65 7.44
CA TYR A 22 9.57 -9.40 8.82
C TYR A 22 11.08 -9.26 8.99
N ASP A 23 11.85 -9.63 7.97
CA ASP A 23 13.31 -9.50 8.04
C ASP A 23 13.73 -8.05 7.77
N VAL A 24 14.45 -7.47 8.74
CA VAL A 24 14.93 -6.07 8.70
C VAL A 24 15.97 -5.81 7.59
N ASN A 25 16.56 -6.86 7.02
CA ASN A 25 17.54 -6.72 5.95
C ASN A 25 16.90 -6.70 4.56
N ALA A 26 15.57 -6.90 4.47
CA ALA A 26 14.85 -6.81 3.21
C ALA A 26 14.99 -5.42 2.60
N LEU A 27 15.31 -5.36 1.32
CA LEU A 27 15.53 -4.12 0.58
C LEU A 27 14.65 -4.09 -0.67
N THR A 28 14.19 -2.90 -1.01
CA THR A 28 13.47 -2.65 -2.26
C THR A 28 13.71 -1.22 -2.72
N THR A 29 13.19 -0.88 -3.89
CA THR A 29 13.17 0.49 -4.43
C THR A 29 11.75 0.91 -4.80
N VAL A 30 11.52 2.21 -4.88
CA VAL A 30 10.25 2.76 -5.39
C VAL A 30 9.96 2.25 -6.80
N SER A 31 11.00 2.09 -7.64
CA SER A 31 10.86 1.56 -9.00
C SER A 31 10.33 0.13 -9.02
N ASP A 32 10.90 -0.76 -8.20
CA ASP A 32 10.46 -2.15 -8.13
C ASP A 32 9.06 -2.24 -7.51
N LEU A 33 8.77 -1.47 -6.44
CA LEU A 33 7.43 -1.40 -5.84
C LEU A 33 6.39 -0.87 -6.83
N LYS A 34 6.71 0.12 -7.64
CA LYS A 34 5.85 0.58 -8.72
C LYS A 34 5.53 -0.55 -9.68
N SER A 35 6.55 -1.27 -10.14
CA SER A 35 6.40 -2.35 -11.12
C SER A 35 5.53 -3.49 -10.57
N VAL A 36 5.84 -4.00 -9.38
CA VAL A 36 5.06 -5.08 -8.76
C VAL A 36 3.63 -4.65 -8.43
N SER A 37 3.45 -3.42 -7.93
CA SER A 37 2.10 -2.89 -7.62
C SER A 37 1.27 -2.73 -8.87
N THR A 38 1.84 -2.21 -9.97
CA THR A 38 1.15 -2.08 -11.25
C THR A 38 0.70 -3.44 -11.76
N HIS A 39 1.57 -4.45 -11.74
CA HIS A 39 1.23 -5.81 -12.16
C HIS A 39 0.10 -6.43 -11.29
N LEU A 40 0.15 -6.24 -9.98
CA LEU A 40 -0.89 -6.73 -9.07
C LEU A 40 -2.23 -6.01 -9.29
N LEU A 41 -2.20 -4.70 -9.58
CA LEU A 41 -3.39 -3.90 -9.86
C LEU A 41 -4.10 -4.26 -11.18
N GLU A 42 -3.47 -5.04 -12.07
CA GLU A 42 -4.17 -5.66 -13.21
C GLU A 42 -5.19 -6.72 -12.78
N LYS A 43 -5.07 -7.24 -11.56
CA LYS A 43 -5.94 -8.29 -11.02
C LYS A 43 -7.08 -7.67 -10.22
N GLN A 44 -8.33 -7.84 -10.69
CA GLN A 44 -9.50 -7.30 -10.00
C GLN A 44 -9.62 -7.78 -8.55
N TRP A 45 -9.37 -9.06 -8.29
CA TRP A 45 -9.40 -9.61 -6.94
C TRP A 45 -8.42 -8.90 -5.98
N PHE A 46 -7.25 -8.46 -6.48
CA PHE A 46 -6.29 -7.73 -5.67
C PHE A 46 -6.83 -6.33 -5.31
N ARG A 47 -7.38 -5.61 -6.31
CA ARG A 47 -8.04 -4.30 -6.08
C ARG A 47 -9.16 -4.42 -5.04
N ASP A 48 -9.99 -5.46 -5.16
CA ASP A 48 -11.13 -5.70 -4.26
C ASP A 48 -10.68 -5.97 -2.82
N ILE A 49 -9.54 -6.64 -2.63
CA ILE A 49 -9.00 -6.94 -1.29
C ILE A 49 -8.35 -5.71 -0.67
N VAL A 50 -7.44 -5.05 -1.38
CA VAL A 50 -6.61 -3.97 -0.80
C VAL A 50 -7.39 -2.69 -0.53
N SER A 51 -8.54 -2.51 -1.17
CA SER A 51 -9.40 -1.33 -0.97
C SER A 51 -10.38 -1.45 0.20
N LYS A 52 -10.51 -2.64 0.82
CA LYS A 52 -11.42 -2.83 1.95
C LYS A 52 -10.86 -2.26 3.24
N SER A 53 -11.66 -1.52 3.98
CA SER A 53 -11.32 -1.06 5.34
C SER A 53 -11.28 -2.20 6.36
N ASN A 54 -12.11 -3.21 6.16
CA ASN A 54 -12.17 -4.43 6.98
C ASN A 54 -12.70 -5.60 6.16
N TYR A 55 -12.48 -6.80 6.68
CA TYR A 55 -13.04 -8.04 6.14
C TYR A 55 -13.43 -8.98 7.26
N THR A 56 -14.65 -9.51 7.22
CA THR A 56 -15.14 -10.52 8.15
C THR A 56 -15.36 -11.82 7.40
N ALA A 57 -14.76 -12.90 7.91
CA ALA A 57 -14.97 -14.25 7.42
C ALA A 57 -15.65 -15.13 8.47
N THR A 58 -16.43 -16.10 8.00
CA THR A 58 -16.92 -17.20 8.85
C THR A 58 -15.89 -18.32 8.80
N LEU A 59 -15.43 -18.75 9.96
CA LEU A 59 -14.46 -19.84 10.11
C LEU A 59 -15.15 -21.20 10.02
N PRO A 60 -14.38 -22.29 9.81
CA PRO A 60 -14.94 -23.65 9.70
C PRO A 60 -15.74 -24.12 10.92
N ASP A 61 -15.48 -23.57 12.10
CA ASP A 61 -16.21 -23.85 13.34
C ASP A 61 -17.51 -23.04 13.51
N GLY A 62 -17.83 -22.18 12.52
CA GLY A 62 -19.01 -21.31 12.52
C GLY A 62 -18.79 -19.96 13.22
N SER A 63 -17.65 -19.74 13.87
CA SER A 63 -17.29 -18.43 14.43
C SER A 63 -16.96 -17.41 13.34
N THR A 64 -16.93 -16.13 13.69
CA THR A 64 -16.53 -15.07 12.76
C THR A 64 -15.25 -14.40 13.23
N GLN A 65 -14.39 -14.06 12.26
CA GLN A 65 -13.17 -13.31 12.49
C GLN A 65 -13.16 -12.06 11.60
N THR A 66 -12.88 -10.91 12.20
CA THR A 66 -12.77 -9.65 11.47
C THR A 66 -11.30 -9.16 11.48
N TRP A 67 -10.78 -8.83 10.29
CA TRP A 67 -9.50 -8.15 10.11
C TRP A 67 -9.76 -6.72 9.68
N ARG A 68 -9.02 -5.79 10.27
CA ARG A 68 -9.01 -4.38 9.86
C ARG A 68 -7.80 -4.10 8.97
N ASN A 69 -8.00 -3.30 7.94
CA ASN A 69 -6.90 -2.80 7.14
C ASN A 69 -6.08 -1.82 7.97
N THR A 70 -4.77 -1.94 7.90
CA THR A 70 -3.84 -1.06 8.62
C THR A 70 -3.62 0.28 7.92
N ASN A 71 -4.14 0.46 6.70
CA ASN A 71 -4.09 1.72 5.96
C ASN A 71 -5.18 2.67 6.47
N THR A 72 -4.80 3.67 7.26
CA THR A 72 -5.73 4.63 7.89
C THR A 72 -6.44 5.54 6.90
N PHE A 73 -5.94 5.68 5.65
CA PHE A 73 -6.69 6.35 4.58
C PHE A 73 -8.01 5.63 4.24
N LEU A 74 -8.17 4.36 4.58
CA LEU A 74 -9.39 3.58 4.35
C LEU A 74 -10.33 3.55 5.56
N ASP A 75 -9.91 4.07 6.70
CA ASP A 75 -10.71 4.10 7.94
C ASP A 75 -11.53 5.39 8.01
N HIS A 76 -12.85 5.27 7.87
CA HIS A 76 -13.80 6.40 7.94
C HIS A 76 -13.75 7.20 9.25
N THR A 77 -13.13 6.64 10.30
CA THR A 77 -12.99 7.31 11.61
C THR A 77 -11.65 8.03 11.75
N SER A 78 -10.74 7.84 10.80
CA SER A 78 -9.41 8.46 10.79
C SER A 78 -9.45 9.89 10.25
N GLU A 79 -8.64 10.77 10.81
CA GLU A 79 -8.38 12.11 10.26
C GLU A 79 -7.72 12.06 8.85
N TYR A 80 -7.08 10.95 8.52
CA TYR A 80 -6.47 10.71 7.20
C TYR A 80 -7.45 10.11 6.18
N TYR A 81 -8.70 9.79 6.57
CA TYR A 81 -9.63 9.17 5.64
C TYR A 81 -9.75 9.94 4.32
N ASN A 82 -9.61 9.20 3.22
CA ASN A 82 -9.78 9.75 1.88
C ASN A 82 -10.49 8.73 0.98
N GLU A 83 -11.71 9.07 0.54
CA GLU A 83 -12.55 8.19 -0.27
C GLU A 83 -11.95 7.81 -1.63
N ASN A 84 -11.00 8.60 -2.13
CA ASN A 84 -10.31 8.37 -3.40
C ASN A 84 -9.09 7.45 -3.26
N VAL A 85 -8.67 7.10 -2.04
CA VAL A 85 -7.64 6.10 -1.79
C VAL A 85 -8.24 4.70 -1.91
N LYS A 86 -7.58 3.82 -2.68
CA LYS A 86 -8.02 2.45 -3.00
C LYS A 86 -7.01 1.37 -2.58
N GLY A 87 -6.22 1.63 -1.57
CA GLY A 87 -5.21 0.70 -1.02
C GLY A 87 -3.84 1.38 -1.01
N ILE A 88 -2.70 0.68 -0.93
CA ILE A 88 -2.48 -0.76 -1.18
C ILE A 88 -1.95 -1.46 0.06
N LYS A 89 -0.78 -0.99 0.60
CA LYS A 89 -0.07 -1.70 1.67
C LYS A 89 0.70 -0.75 2.58
N THR A 90 0.59 -1.00 3.87
CA THR A 90 1.46 -0.41 4.90
C THR A 90 2.58 -1.39 5.26
N GLY A 91 3.72 -0.89 5.66
CA GLY A 91 4.80 -1.67 6.27
C GLY A 91 5.33 -0.93 7.48
N SER A 92 5.45 -1.60 8.61
CA SER A 92 6.04 -1.03 9.82
C SER A 92 6.93 -2.09 10.46
N LEU A 93 8.23 -1.81 10.52
CA LEU A 93 9.20 -2.70 11.15
C LEU A 93 10.28 -1.84 11.80
N SER A 94 10.54 -2.07 13.09
CA SER A 94 11.42 -1.24 13.89
C SER A 94 10.99 0.23 13.86
N ASN A 95 11.81 1.13 13.31
CA ASN A 95 11.52 2.55 13.17
C ASN A 95 11.27 2.96 11.70
N ASP A 96 11.07 1.99 10.82
CA ASP A 96 10.79 2.24 9.41
C ASP A 96 9.30 2.11 9.13
N TYR A 97 8.71 3.17 8.63
CA TYR A 97 7.29 3.23 8.27
C TYR A 97 7.16 3.46 6.77
N ASN A 98 6.47 2.53 6.12
CA ASN A 98 6.35 2.49 4.67
C ASN A 98 4.88 2.47 4.26
N LEU A 99 4.58 3.06 3.12
CA LEU A 99 3.22 3.13 2.61
C LEU A 99 3.22 3.16 1.08
N VAL A 100 2.43 2.28 0.47
CA VAL A 100 2.11 2.33 -0.96
C VAL A 100 0.61 2.59 -1.10
N VAL A 101 0.26 3.63 -1.84
CA VAL A 101 -1.11 4.09 -2.02
C VAL A 101 -1.50 4.07 -3.48
N LEU A 102 -2.68 3.54 -3.78
CA LEU A 102 -3.40 3.80 -5.01
C LEU A 102 -4.42 4.92 -4.76
N TYR A 103 -4.31 6.00 -5.49
CA TYR A 103 -5.21 7.15 -5.43
C TYR A 103 -5.92 7.34 -6.78
N GLN A 104 -7.23 7.51 -6.77
CA GLN A 104 -8.03 7.71 -7.96
C GLN A 104 -8.65 9.10 -7.96
N GLN A 105 -8.37 9.91 -8.98
CA GLN A 105 -8.91 11.26 -9.12
C GLN A 105 -9.15 11.59 -10.59
N HIS A 106 -10.34 12.12 -10.90
CA HIS A 106 -10.73 12.55 -12.26
C HIS A 106 -10.51 11.47 -13.34
N GLY A 107 -10.81 10.21 -13.03
CA GLY A 107 -10.62 9.08 -13.95
C GLY A 107 -9.16 8.66 -14.17
N LYS A 108 -8.23 9.22 -13.39
CA LYS A 108 -6.81 8.84 -13.40
C LYS A 108 -6.43 8.09 -12.13
N GLU A 109 -5.42 7.25 -12.26
CA GLU A 109 -4.83 6.51 -11.14
C GLU A 109 -3.40 7.00 -10.87
N PHE A 110 -3.09 7.20 -9.60
CA PHE A 110 -1.77 7.60 -9.12
C PHE A 110 -1.29 6.56 -8.11
N LEU A 111 -0.10 6.05 -8.35
CA LEU A 111 0.59 5.19 -7.39
C LEU A 111 1.64 6.01 -6.65
N ILE A 112 1.50 6.07 -5.33
CA ILE A 112 2.35 6.86 -4.45
C ILE A 112 3.05 5.94 -3.48
N CYS A 113 4.38 6.08 -3.36
CA CYS A 113 5.20 5.31 -2.44
C CYS A 113 5.90 6.26 -1.46
N SER A 114 5.75 6.01 -0.17
CA SER A 114 6.53 6.61 0.91
C SER A 114 7.31 5.50 1.62
N LEU A 115 8.63 5.62 1.66
CA LEU A 115 9.52 4.61 2.25
C LEU A 115 10.43 5.27 3.29
N GLY A 116 10.63 4.58 4.42
CA GLY A 116 11.53 5.01 5.48
C GLY A 116 11.08 6.26 6.23
N SER A 117 9.78 6.51 6.35
CA SER A 117 9.26 7.60 7.18
C SER A 117 9.59 7.34 8.65
N GLN A 118 9.82 8.41 9.42
CA GLN A 118 10.32 8.34 10.79
C GLN A 118 9.24 7.97 11.82
N SER A 119 7.96 8.08 11.45
CA SER A 119 6.82 7.73 12.31
C SER A 119 5.64 7.23 11.52
N ASP A 120 4.70 6.60 12.22
CA ASP A 120 3.45 6.16 11.62
C ASP A 120 2.65 7.34 11.02
N SER A 121 2.58 8.47 11.71
CA SER A 121 1.88 9.66 11.21
C SER A 121 2.61 10.30 10.02
N SER A 122 3.95 10.40 10.05
CA SER A 122 4.69 11.09 8.99
C SER A 122 4.51 10.46 7.61
N ARG A 123 4.39 9.12 7.50
CA ARG A 123 4.10 8.48 6.19
C ARG A 123 2.74 8.90 5.62
N TYR A 124 1.75 9.15 6.49
CA TYR A 124 0.43 9.64 6.07
C TYR A 124 0.47 11.15 5.75
N ASP A 125 1.19 11.94 6.53
CA ASP A 125 1.36 13.38 6.29
C ASP A 125 2.03 13.62 4.94
N ASP A 126 3.13 12.90 4.65
CA ASP A 126 3.88 13.00 3.40
C ASP A 126 2.99 12.63 2.19
N VAL A 127 2.29 11.50 2.28
CA VAL A 127 1.38 11.07 1.21
C VAL A 127 0.23 12.06 1.06
N ASN A 128 -0.39 12.52 2.16
CA ASN A 128 -1.50 13.47 2.13
C ASN A 128 -1.11 14.81 1.47
N TYR A 129 0.13 15.25 1.67
CA TYR A 129 0.66 16.41 0.97
C TYR A 129 0.68 16.20 -0.55
N ILE A 130 1.10 15.02 -1.01
CA ILE A 130 1.09 14.67 -2.44
C ILE A 130 -0.34 14.60 -2.97
N LEU A 131 -1.29 13.99 -2.24
CA LEU A 131 -2.71 13.91 -2.62
C LEU A 131 -3.30 15.30 -2.83
N LYS A 132 -3.08 16.21 -1.88
CA LYS A 132 -3.53 17.61 -2.00
C LYS A 132 -2.92 18.33 -3.21
N THR A 133 -1.66 18.07 -3.50
CA THR A 133 -0.99 18.65 -4.68
C THR A 133 -1.63 18.15 -5.97
N ILE A 134 -1.97 16.86 -6.05
CA ILE A 134 -2.67 16.29 -7.20
C ILE A 134 -4.06 16.95 -7.34
N GLU A 135 -4.82 17.06 -6.25
CA GLU A 135 -6.14 17.69 -6.25
C GLU A 135 -6.10 19.12 -6.78
N ILE A 136 -5.17 19.95 -6.28
CA ILE A 136 -5.02 21.35 -6.72
C ILE A 136 -4.67 21.40 -8.21
N THR A 137 -3.73 20.55 -8.66
CA THR A 137 -3.26 20.55 -10.05
C THR A 137 -4.37 20.19 -11.03
N TYR A 138 -5.22 19.21 -10.67
CA TYR A 138 -6.32 18.76 -11.56
C TYR A 138 -7.62 19.54 -11.42
N ASN A 139 -7.82 20.30 -10.34
CA ASN A 139 -8.95 21.20 -10.20
C ASN A 139 -8.72 22.57 -10.87
N SER A 140 -7.48 22.83 -11.31
CA SER A 140 -7.10 24.10 -11.97
C SER A 140 -7.14 24.04 -13.51
N ILE A 141 -7.59 22.90 -14.06
CA ILE A 141 -7.74 22.65 -15.50
C ILE A 141 -9.22 22.52 -15.84
#